data_4faa8260e2c9eaa7a556c01ae46eff08
#
_entry.id   4faa8260e2c9eaa7a556c01ae46eff08
#
_cell.length_a   1.000
_cell.length_b   1.000
_cell.length_c   1.000
_cell.angle_alpha   90.00
_cell.angle_beta   90.00
_cell.angle_gamma   90.00
#
_symmetry.space_group_name_H-M   'P 1'
#
loop_
_entity.id
_entity.type
_entity.pdbx_description
1 polymer ?
#
loop_
_entity_poly.entity_id
_entity_poly.type
_entity_poly.pdbx_seq_one_letter_code
_entity_poly.pdbx_strand_id
1 'polypeptide(L)'
;MILADTSAWIEYDRATGSAVDDRLTELISDGGPLAVTEPVIMEVLAGARSDAQEDELRRLLLRFELQHFEATSDFDAAVLIYRRCRRAGVKPGGLIDCMIAAVAWRRNATLLAHDADLDRVAKVVGIERDKASLRA
;
A
#
# COMPACT_ATOMS: atom_id res chain seq x y z
N MET A 1 -13.07 -0.52 2.99
CA MET A 1 -12.11 0.06 2.03
C MET A 1 -10.81 -0.72 2.10
N ILE A 2 -10.26 -1.06 0.96
CA ILE A 2 -8.99 -1.78 0.84
C ILE A 2 -7.98 -0.84 0.20
N LEU A 3 -6.91 -0.54 0.91
CA LEU A 3 -5.80 0.25 0.41
C LEU A 3 -4.70 -0.69 -0.06
N ALA A 4 -4.44 -0.71 -1.37
CA ALA A 4 -3.39 -1.55 -1.94
C ALA A 4 -2.06 -0.80 -1.90
N ASP A 5 -1.05 -1.46 -1.30
CA ASP A 5 0.31 -0.97 -1.23
C ASP A 5 1.02 -1.08 -2.60
N THR A 6 2.11 -0.38 -2.74
CA THR A 6 2.97 -0.44 -3.92
C THR A 6 3.32 -1.89 -4.30
N SER A 7 3.65 -2.72 -3.31
CA SER A 7 3.98 -4.13 -3.54
C SER A 7 2.86 -4.91 -4.20
N ALA A 8 1.61 -4.60 -3.86
CA ALA A 8 0.46 -5.26 -4.48
C ALA A 8 0.33 -4.88 -5.96
N TRP A 9 0.50 -3.61 -6.30
CA TRP A 9 0.44 -3.15 -7.68
C TRP A 9 1.56 -3.74 -8.53
N ILE A 10 2.75 -3.92 -7.95
CA ILE A 10 3.88 -4.57 -8.63
C ILE A 10 3.55 -6.03 -8.96
N GLU A 11 2.97 -6.77 -8.01
CA GLU A 11 2.54 -8.15 -8.25
C GLU A 11 1.51 -8.23 -9.37
N TYR A 12 0.54 -7.31 -9.36
CA TYR A 12 -0.47 -7.23 -10.40
C TYR A 12 0.12 -6.89 -11.77
N ASP A 13 0.96 -5.86 -11.85
CA ASP A 13 1.58 -5.41 -13.11
C ASP A 13 2.46 -6.50 -13.73
N ARG A 14 3.17 -7.25 -12.90
CA ARG A 14 4.04 -8.34 -13.33
C ARG A 14 3.28 -9.66 -13.57
N ALA A 15 2.00 -9.70 -13.23
CA ALA A 15 1.17 -10.90 -13.36
C ALA A 15 1.83 -12.12 -12.71
N THR A 16 2.26 -11.99 -11.47
CA THR A 16 3.05 -13.02 -10.79
C THR A 16 2.26 -14.27 -10.42
N GLY A 17 0.93 -14.17 -10.36
CA GLY A 17 0.06 -15.27 -9.92
C GLY A 17 0.06 -15.46 -8.40
N SER A 18 0.63 -14.53 -7.64
CA SER A 18 0.57 -14.59 -6.18
C SER A 18 -0.85 -14.38 -5.67
N ALA A 19 -1.08 -14.71 -4.40
CA ALA A 19 -2.39 -14.46 -3.76
C ALA A 19 -2.78 -12.99 -3.82
N VAL A 20 -1.80 -12.09 -3.70
CA VAL A 20 -2.03 -10.64 -3.78
C VAL A 20 -2.42 -10.22 -5.20
N ASP A 21 -1.73 -10.74 -6.21
CA ASP A 21 -2.09 -10.50 -7.61
C ASP A 21 -3.52 -10.97 -7.90
N ASP A 22 -3.85 -12.19 -7.52
CA ASP A 22 -5.19 -12.75 -7.72
C ASP A 22 -6.26 -11.91 -7.01
N ARG A 23 -5.98 -11.48 -5.80
CA ARG A 23 -6.89 -10.65 -5.01
C ARG A 23 -7.12 -9.28 -5.66
N LEU A 24 -6.04 -8.64 -6.10
CA LEU A 24 -6.13 -7.34 -6.76
C LEU A 24 -6.87 -7.43 -8.08
N THR A 25 -6.60 -8.47 -8.87
CA THR A 25 -7.32 -8.76 -10.11
C THR A 25 -8.83 -8.91 -9.85
N GLU A 26 -9.20 -9.67 -8.83
CA GLU A 26 -10.60 -9.86 -8.42
C GLU A 26 -11.25 -8.53 -8.05
N LEU A 27 -10.59 -7.72 -7.22
CA LEU A 27 -11.11 -6.41 -6.79
C LEU A 27 -11.32 -5.45 -7.96
N ILE A 28 -10.40 -5.44 -8.91
CA ILE A 28 -10.53 -4.61 -10.12
C ILE A 28 -11.69 -5.09 -10.98
N SER A 29 -11.82 -6.40 -11.21
CA SER A 29 -12.86 -6.98 -12.06
C SER A 29 -14.26 -6.82 -11.47
N ASP A 30 -14.39 -6.99 -10.15
CA ASP A 30 -15.67 -6.98 -9.47
C ASP A 30 -16.10 -5.59 -9.00
N GLY A 31 -15.27 -4.57 -9.23
CA GLY A 31 -15.54 -3.21 -8.77
C GLY A 31 -15.55 -3.09 -7.24
N GLY A 32 -14.69 -3.84 -6.56
CA GLY A 32 -14.59 -3.83 -5.10
C GLY A 32 -14.10 -2.51 -4.53
N PRO A 33 -14.12 -2.36 -3.19
CA PRO A 33 -13.82 -1.09 -2.50
C PRO A 33 -12.31 -0.80 -2.43
N LEU A 34 -11.68 -0.68 -3.60
CA LEU A 34 -10.25 -0.49 -3.76
C LEU A 34 -9.91 1.01 -3.76
N ALA A 35 -8.87 1.38 -3.03
CA ALA A 35 -8.39 2.76 -2.93
C ALA A 35 -6.88 2.83 -3.16
N VAL A 36 -6.42 4.01 -3.55
CA VAL A 36 -5.00 4.37 -3.73
C VAL A 36 -4.69 5.63 -2.92
N THR A 37 -3.41 5.85 -2.64
CA THR A 37 -2.92 7.08 -2.00
C THR A 37 -1.69 7.60 -2.72
N GLU A 38 -1.40 8.89 -2.60
CA GLU A 38 -0.31 9.52 -3.35
C GLU A 38 1.05 8.85 -3.15
N PRO A 39 1.49 8.45 -1.94
CA PRO A 39 2.76 7.75 -1.80
C PRO A 39 2.86 6.47 -2.63
N VAL A 40 1.76 5.71 -2.74
CA VAL A 40 1.71 4.50 -3.58
C VAL A 40 1.81 4.88 -5.05
N ILE A 41 1.04 5.87 -5.49
CA ILE A 41 1.07 6.35 -6.87
C ILE A 41 2.48 6.77 -7.24
N MET A 42 3.13 7.55 -6.39
CA MET A 42 4.50 8.02 -6.58
C MET A 42 5.46 6.84 -6.79
N GLU A 43 5.43 5.85 -5.92
CA GLU A 43 6.34 4.71 -6.00
C GLU A 43 6.10 3.85 -7.24
N VAL A 44 4.83 3.58 -7.54
CA VAL A 44 4.47 2.76 -8.72
C VAL A 44 4.93 3.45 -9.99
N LEU A 45 4.66 4.74 -10.14
CA LEU A 45 5.03 5.49 -11.34
C LEU A 45 6.54 5.68 -11.47
N ALA A 46 7.23 5.92 -10.36
CA ALA A 46 8.69 6.04 -10.35
C ALA A 46 9.38 4.74 -10.80
N GLY A 47 8.74 3.59 -10.58
CA GLY A 47 9.26 2.29 -10.99
C GLY A 47 8.96 1.91 -12.45
N ALA A 48 8.27 2.75 -13.21
CA ALA A 48 7.95 2.48 -14.61
C ALA A 48 9.23 2.40 -15.45
N ARG A 49 9.24 1.46 -16.41
CA ARG A 49 10.42 1.20 -17.26
C ARG A 49 10.46 2.05 -18.52
N SER A 50 9.37 2.75 -18.82
CA SER A 50 9.24 3.63 -19.98
C SER A 50 8.15 4.67 -19.73
N ASP A 51 8.15 5.74 -20.52
CA ASP A 51 7.09 6.74 -20.45
C ASP A 51 5.74 6.16 -20.83
N ALA A 52 5.71 5.23 -21.77
CA ALA A 52 4.48 4.54 -22.17
C ALA A 52 3.91 3.71 -21.01
N GLN A 53 4.76 2.99 -20.28
CA GLN A 53 4.33 2.22 -19.11
C GLN A 53 3.86 3.15 -17.99
N GLU A 54 4.55 4.26 -17.75
CA GLU A 54 4.10 5.25 -16.77
C GLU A 54 2.69 5.75 -17.08
N ASP A 55 2.43 6.09 -18.34
CA ASP A 55 1.10 6.55 -18.76
C ASP A 55 0.01 5.49 -18.52
N GLU A 56 0.30 4.24 -18.84
CA GLU A 56 -0.62 3.12 -18.61
C GLU A 56 -0.90 2.92 -17.12
N LEU A 57 0.14 2.92 -16.29
CA LEU A 57 0.01 2.77 -14.84
C LEU A 57 -0.76 3.95 -14.24
N ARG A 58 -0.49 5.17 -14.68
CA ARG A 58 -1.20 6.35 -14.22
C ARG A 58 -2.69 6.26 -14.52
N ARG A 59 -3.05 5.86 -15.73
CA ARG A 59 -4.47 5.67 -16.11
C ARG A 59 -5.13 4.59 -15.28
N LEU A 60 -4.42 3.52 -14.99
CA LEU A 60 -4.93 2.44 -14.13
C LEU A 60 -5.21 2.95 -12.71
N LEU A 61 -4.21 3.57 -12.08
CA LEU A 61 -4.31 3.99 -10.68
C LEU A 61 -5.37 5.08 -10.48
N LEU A 62 -5.54 5.98 -11.43
CA LEU A 62 -6.52 7.07 -11.34
C LEU A 62 -7.97 6.61 -11.50
N ARG A 63 -8.21 5.34 -11.81
CA ARG A 63 -9.57 4.76 -11.86
C ARG A 63 -10.17 4.53 -10.48
N PHE A 64 -9.34 4.51 -9.43
CA PHE A 64 -9.76 4.11 -8.09
C PHE A 64 -9.88 5.31 -7.17
N GLU A 65 -10.59 5.12 -6.06
CA GLU A 65 -10.77 6.18 -5.07
C GLU A 65 -9.42 6.61 -4.49
N LEU A 66 -9.17 7.92 -4.49
CA LEU A 66 -7.96 8.48 -3.91
C LEU A 66 -8.18 8.79 -2.44
N GLN A 67 -7.38 8.17 -1.59
CA GLN A 67 -7.27 8.52 -0.18
C GLN A 67 -6.06 9.43 -0.01
N HIS A 68 -6.32 10.73 0.14
CA HIS A 68 -5.25 11.72 0.20
C HIS A 68 -4.31 11.49 1.37
N PHE A 69 -3.02 11.61 1.10
CA PHE A 69 -2.01 11.78 2.14
C PHE A 69 -2.15 13.20 2.71
N GLU A 70 -2.49 13.28 4.00
CA GLU A 70 -2.72 14.56 4.69
C GLU A 70 -1.42 15.01 5.34
N ALA A 71 -0.68 15.91 4.69
CA ALA A 71 0.66 16.31 5.12
C ALA A 71 0.69 16.83 6.57
N THR A 72 -0.35 17.53 7.01
CA THR A 72 -0.41 18.09 8.36
C THR A 72 -0.48 17.06 9.48
N SER A 73 -0.96 15.84 9.19
CA SER A 73 -1.15 14.78 10.18
C SER A 73 -0.38 13.50 9.85
N ASP A 74 -0.28 13.14 8.58
CA ASP A 74 0.26 11.83 8.20
C ASP A 74 1.79 11.76 8.27
N PHE A 75 2.51 12.88 8.11
CA PHE A 75 3.95 12.88 8.34
C PHE A 75 4.26 12.59 9.81
N ASP A 76 3.57 13.24 10.73
CA ASP A 76 3.75 12.99 12.16
C ASP A 76 3.33 11.57 12.53
N ALA A 77 2.24 11.07 11.96
CA ALA A 77 1.81 9.69 12.15
C ALA A 77 2.85 8.69 11.63
N ALA A 78 3.48 8.97 10.48
CA ALA A 78 4.54 8.12 9.94
C ALA A 78 5.75 8.06 10.88
N VAL A 79 6.14 9.19 11.47
CA VAL A 79 7.20 9.24 12.49
C VAL A 79 6.81 8.38 13.70
N LEU A 80 5.60 8.52 14.19
CA LEU A 80 5.09 7.76 15.33
C LEU A 80 5.12 6.25 15.03
N ILE A 81 4.67 5.84 13.86
CA ILE A 81 4.67 4.44 13.42
C ILE A 81 6.11 3.91 13.37
N TYR A 82 7.02 4.64 12.74
CA TYR A 82 8.42 4.25 12.65
C TYR A 82 9.03 4.02 14.02
N ARG A 83 8.81 4.96 14.95
CA ARG A 83 9.37 4.88 16.29
C ARG A 83 8.75 3.75 17.12
N ARG A 84 7.45 3.50 17.00
CA ARG A 84 6.80 2.35 17.65
C ARG A 84 7.37 1.02 17.18
N CYS A 85 7.58 0.89 15.87
CA CYS A 85 8.18 -0.32 15.29
C CYS A 85 9.59 -0.54 15.87
N ARG A 86 10.40 0.52 15.92
CA ARG A 86 11.76 0.43 16.47
C ARG A 86 11.74 -0.01 17.94
N ARG A 87 10.83 0.51 18.75
CA ARG A 87 10.68 0.10 20.16
C ARG A 87 10.23 -1.34 20.28
N ALA A 88 9.44 -1.84 19.37
CA ALA A 88 8.96 -3.22 19.33
C ALA A 88 9.98 -4.20 18.72
N GLY A 89 11.16 -3.72 18.33
CA GLY A 89 12.16 -4.56 17.69
C GLY A 89 11.84 -4.88 16.23
N VAL A 90 10.94 -4.12 15.61
CA VAL A 90 10.56 -4.28 14.21
C VAL A 90 11.21 -3.18 13.39
N LYS A 91 11.90 -3.57 12.32
CA LYS A 91 12.51 -2.62 11.39
C LYS A 91 11.56 -2.39 10.23
N PRO A 92 11.00 -1.16 10.07
CA PRO A 92 10.22 -0.83 8.87
C PRO A 92 11.10 -0.90 7.62
N GLY A 93 10.50 -1.23 6.47
CA GLY A 93 11.21 -1.26 5.20
C GLY A 93 11.67 0.12 4.73
N GLY A 94 10.98 1.19 5.16
CA GLY A 94 11.35 2.57 4.87
C GLY A 94 10.30 3.54 5.37
N LEU A 95 10.58 4.83 5.24
CA LEU A 95 9.65 5.88 5.68
C LEU A 95 8.40 5.96 4.79
N ILE A 96 8.53 5.64 3.50
CA ILE A 96 7.36 5.64 2.60
C ILE A 96 6.36 4.58 3.04
N ASP A 97 6.82 3.40 3.47
CA ASP A 97 5.93 2.38 4.03
C ASP A 97 5.17 2.90 5.25
N CYS A 98 5.84 3.68 6.10
CA CYS A 98 5.20 4.31 7.25
C CYS A 98 4.19 5.39 6.83
N MET A 99 4.43 6.09 5.73
CA MET A 99 3.48 7.05 5.17
C MET A 99 2.21 6.35 4.67
N ILE A 100 2.37 5.25 3.97
CA ILE A 100 1.25 4.43 3.48
C ILE A 100 0.46 3.87 4.68
N ALA A 101 1.17 3.32 5.66
CA ALA A 101 0.56 2.82 6.89
C ALA A 101 -0.20 3.92 7.64
N ALA A 102 0.32 5.15 7.66
CA ALA A 102 -0.35 6.29 8.30
C ALA A 102 -1.72 6.58 7.67
N VAL A 103 -1.81 6.55 6.34
CA VAL A 103 -3.10 6.75 5.65
C VAL A 103 -4.07 5.61 5.97
N ALA A 104 -3.60 4.36 5.91
CA ALA A 104 -4.43 3.20 6.25
C ALA A 104 -4.95 3.29 7.70
N TRP A 105 -4.09 3.69 8.62
CA TRP A 105 -4.43 3.83 10.04
C TRP A 105 -5.50 4.91 10.26
N ARG A 106 -5.26 6.10 9.71
CA ARG A 106 -6.19 7.22 9.85
C ARG A 106 -7.55 6.93 9.23
N ARG A 107 -7.56 6.23 8.10
CA ARG A 107 -8.81 5.89 7.37
C ARG A 107 -9.44 4.58 7.82
N ASN A 108 -8.83 3.89 8.78
CA ASN A 108 -9.27 2.56 9.21
C ASN A 108 -9.43 1.60 8.01
N ALA A 109 -8.51 1.67 7.06
CA ALA A 109 -8.53 0.86 5.86
C ALA A 109 -7.90 -0.51 6.12
N THR A 110 -8.32 -1.50 5.36
CA THR A 110 -7.67 -2.80 5.30
C THR A 110 -6.52 -2.72 4.29
N LEU A 111 -5.33 -3.13 4.68
CA LEU A 111 -4.13 -3.04 3.84
C LEU A 111 -3.94 -4.32 3.03
N LEU A 112 -3.76 -4.17 1.72
CA LEU A 112 -3.38 -5.27 0.83
C LEU A 112 -1.94 -5.08 0.39
N ALA A 113 -1.04 -6.00 0.77
CA ALA A 113 0.38 -5.86 0.51
C ALA A 113 1.07 -7.22 0.33
N HIS A 114 2.06 -7.24 -0.55
CA HIS A 114 2.97 -8.38 -0.73
C HIS A 114 4.35 -8.02 -0.17
N ASP A 115 4.39 -7.69 1.11
CA ASP A 115 5.57 -7.15 1.78
C ASP A 115 5.56 -7.59 3.25
N ALA A 116 6.51 -8.46 3.61
CA ALA A 116 6.62 -8.98 4.97
C ALA A 116 6.97 -7.89 6.00
N ASP A 117 7.77 -6.90 5.61
CA ASP A 117 8.12 -5.79 6.48
C ASP A 117 6.88 -4.94 6.80
N LEU A 118 6.08 -4.64 5.79
CA LEU A 118 4.84 -3.88 5.99
C LEU A 118 3.81 -4.67 6.80
N ASP A 119 3.77 -5.99 6.64
CA ASP A 119 2.93 -6.85 7.48
C ASP A 119 3.31 -6.72 8.97
N ARG A 120 4.60 -6.69 9.28
CA ARG A 120 5.07 -6.49 10.66
C ARG A 120 4.69 -5.11 11.20
N VAL A 121 4.84 -4.09 10.37
CA VAL A 121 4.42 -2.72 10.72
C VAL A 121 2.93 -2.68 11.04
N ALA A 122 2.11 -3.28 10.20
CA ALA A 122 0.66 -3.33 10.38
C ALA A 122 0.28 -4.01 11.71
N LYS A 123 0.98 -5.09 12.07
CA LYS A 123 0.78 -5.77 13.35
C LYS A 123 1.06 -4.86 14.54
N VAL A 124 2.17 -4.12 14.51
CA VAL A 124 2.58 -3.25 15.61
C VAL A 124 1.54 -2.15 15.85
N VAL A 125 1.00 -1.59 14.78
CA VAL A 125 0.07 -0.43 14.85
C VAL A 125 -1.39 -0.86 14.98
N GLY A 126 -1.70 -2.11 14.67
CA GLY A 126 -3.07 -2.61 14.69
C GLY A 126 -3.86 -2.29 13.43
N ILE A 127 -3.19 -2.19 12.28
CA ILE A 127 -3.85 -2.04 10.98
C ILE A 127 -4.32 -3.41 10.51
N GLU A 128 -5.58 -3.51 10.09
CA GLU A 128 -6.12 -4.73 9.53
C GLU A 128 -5.49 -5.02 8.16
N ARG A 129 -5.21 -6.29 7.90
CA ARG A 129 -4.59 -6.74 6.65
C ARG A 129 -5.55 -7.64 5.90
N ASP A 130 -5.68 -7.40 4.59
CA ASP A 130 -6.45 -8.31 3.75
C ASP A 130 -5.86 -9.72 3.85
N LYS A 131 -6.75 -10.72 3.81
CA LYS A 131 -6.37 -12.14 3.97
C LYS A 131 -5.37 -12.63 2.93
N ALA A 132 -5.33 -12.00 1.75
CA ALA A 132 -4.39 -12.35 0.68
C ALA A 132 -3.00 -11.75 0.88
N SER A 133 -2.84 -10.81 1.81
CA SER A 133 -1.56 -10.16 2.06
C SER A 133 -0.50 -11.16 2.51
N LEU A 134 0.75 -10.93 2.08
CA LEU A 134 1.88 -11.72 2.54
C LEU A 134 2.07 -11.53 4.03
N ARG A 135 2.19 -12.65 4.76
CA ARG A 135 2.40 -12.61 6.21
C ARG A 135 3.88 -12.71 6.56
N ALA A 136 4.24 -12.00 7.59
CA ALA A 136 5.58 -12.05 8.15
C ALA A 136 5.82 -13.32 8.96
#